data_46e53c95e405d188146248483bd17c96
#
_entry.id   46e53c95e405d188146248483bd17c96
#
_cell.length_a   1.000
_cell.length_b   1.000
_cell.length_c   1.000
_cell.angle_alpha   90.00
_cell.angle_beta   90.00
_cell.angle_gamma   90.00
#
_symmetry.space_group_name_H-M   'P 1'
#
loop_
_entity.id
_entity.type
_entity.pdbx_description
1 polymer ?
#
loop_
_entity_poly.entity_id
_entity_poly.type
_entity_poly.pdbx_seq_one_letter_code
_entity_poly.pdbx_strand_id
1 'polypeptide(L)'
;MQAMTKQRHMDMLNGPLWSKLPRYALPVAATGILGQLFNAADIAVVGNFTGELRTIAVAAVGANSPVIGLLLNLFIGIALGANVVIANAIGRGDRETVHRAVHTSIVTALIGGVLVAFFGQLIAGGLMGLLNVPEDVYPLALSYLRIYLLGMPVILLYNFEAAIFRSIGDTKVPLVALTISGILNVILNLFFVIVLKMNVNGVAIATVLSNAVSSVLLLRRLLHGDLVRVELRELRIDRAVFNKIMRIGLPAGIQTAIFSLSNIIIQSAINSLGTVVMAASSAAFNIEIIAYDVLNSFSQACTTFVGQNYGAGKIDRCKKTMFLCLIEDFIASATAIALVLLTGKHILALFNSDPQVIAIGYTRLLFLFGSYIFTLTYEILSGYLRGFGISLAPAILTLFGVCGVRIFWIKAIFPMHRTFQSILLAYPVSLAATAVLIISALLICRPAHRYAARSAEQTAA
;
A
#
# COMPACT_ATOMS: atom_id res chain seq x y z
N MET A 1 -10.78 18.71 27.03
CA MET A 1 -10.87 17.28 26.68
C MET A 1 -12.11 16.91 25.86
N GLN A 2 -13.22 17.66 25.91
CA GLN A 2 -14.44 17.43 25.11
C GLN A 2 -14.33 17.82 23.61
N ALA A 3 -13.35 18.61 23.20
CA ALA A 3 -13.20 19.02 21.79
C ALA A 3 -12.61 17.94 20.84
N MET A 4 -12.16 16.80 21.36
CA MET A 4 -11.55 15.71 20.58
C MET A 4 -12.50 14.56 20.21
N THR A 5 -13.78 14.62 20.61
CA THR A 5 -14.70 13.46 20.53
C THR A 5 -15.58 13.41 19.27
N LYS A 6 -15.72 14.53 18.54
CA LYS A 6 -16.57 14.53 17.35
C LYS A 6 -15.78 14.00 16.15
N GLN A 7 -16.19 12.85 15.57
CA GLN A 7 -15.63 12.36 14.30
C GLN A 7 -15.83 13.43 13.23
N ARG A 8 -14.72 13.87 12.60
CA ARG A 8 -14.76 14.81 11.50
C ARG A 8 -15.01 14.05 10.20
N HIS A 9 -16.26 13.96 9.78
CA HIS A 9 -16.60 13.39 8.47
C HIS A 9 -16.32 14.42 7.38
N MET A 10 -15.63 13.99 6.34
CA MET A 10 -15.57 14.78 5.12
C MET A 10 -16.83 14.51 4.30
N ASP A 11 -17.63 15.56 4.06
CA ASP A 11 -18.76 15.45 3.14
C ASP A 11 -18.24 15.23 1.70
N MET A 12 -18.27 13.98 1.25
CA MET A 12 -17.84 13.61 -0.10
C MET A 12 -18.96 13.73 -1.14
N LEU A 13 -20.21 13.83 -0.67
CA LEU A 13 -21.40 13.84 -1.51
C LEU A 13 -21.74 15.22 -2.07
N ASN A 14 -21.33 16.30 -1.38
CA ASN A 14 -21.69 17.66 -1.76
C ASN A 14 -20.45 18.58 -1.80
N GLY A 15 -20.60 19.80 -2.31
CA GLY A 15 -19.56 20.83 -2.36
C GLY A 15 -18.42 20.55 -3.36
N PRO A 16 -17.37 21.38 -3.39
CA PRO A 16 -16.31 21.33 -4.38
C PRO A 16 -15.40 20.11 -4.18
N LEU A 17 -15.19 19.32 -5.24
CA LEU A 17 -14.28 18.16 -5.23
C LEU A 17 -12.82 18.60 -5.22
N TRP A 18 -12.46 19.62 -6.00
CA TRP A 18 -11.10 20.12 -6.15
C TRP A 18 -10.36 20.38 -4.83
N SER A 19 -11.04 20.95 -3.84
CA SER A 19 -10.42 21.21 -2.53
C SER A 19 -10.46 20.01 -1.59
N LYS A 20 -11.35 19.04 -1.83
CA LYS A 20 -11.55 17.88 -0.93
C LYS A 20 -10.64 16.72 -1.27
N LEU A 21 -10.38 16.49 -2.56
CA LEU A 21 -9.50 15.39 -3.00
C LEU A 21 -8.08 15.54 -2.45
N PRO A 22 -7.39 16.70 -2.55
CA PRO A 22 -6.07 16.85 -1.94
C PRO A 22 -6.09 16.77 -0.41
N ARG A 23 -7.14 17.28 0.23
CA ARG A 23 -7.30 17.18 1.70
C ARG A 23 -7.44 15.74 2.18
N TYR A 24 -7.93 14.85 1.33
CA TYR A 24 -7.96 13.42 1.58
C TYR A 24 -6.62 12.76 1.22
N ALA A 25 -6.11 13.02 0.02
CA ALA A 25 -4.94 12.35 -0.54
C ALA A 25 -3.64 12.69 0.21
N LEU A 26 -3.40 13.95 0.55
CA LEU A 26 -2.15 14.37 1.20
C LEU A 26 -1.87 13.66 2.54
N PRO A 27 -2.83 13.51 3.48
CA PRO A 27 -2.58 12.72 4.69
C PRO A 27 -2.36 11.22 4.40
N VAL A 28 -2.96 10.66 3.34
CA VAL A 28 -2.72 9.28 2.91
C VAL A 28 -1.31 9.13 2.37
N ALA A 29 -0.86 10.05 1.50
CA ALA A 29 0.52 10.10 1.02
C ALA A 29 1.52 10.21 2.17
N ALA A 30 1.26 11.14 3.11
CA ALA A 30 2.10 11.31 4.29
C ALA A 30 2.18 10.02 5.14
N THR A 31 1.08 9.28 5.25
CA THR A 31 1.07 7.97 5.96
C THR A 31 2.00 6.96 5.27
N GLY A 32 1.94 6.86 3.93
CA GLY A 32 2.84 6.00 3.15
C GLY A 32 4.31 6.39 3.33
N ILE A 33 4.62 7.67 3.08
CA ILE A 33 6.00 8.20 3.20
C ILE A 33 6.57 8.01 4.61
N LEU A 34 5.78 8.30 5.66
CA LEU A 34 6.22 8.06 7.04
C LEU A 34 6.48 6.57 7.30
N GLY A 35 5.64 5.68 6.77
CA GLY A 35 5.88 4.24 6.87
C GLY A 35 7.23 3.83 6.27
N GLN A 36 7.61 4.39 5.11
CA GLN A 36 8.91 4.13 4.50
C GLN A 36 10.07 4.71 5.33
N LEU A 37 9.89 5.91 5.90
CA LEU A 37 10.91 6.52 6.77
C LEU A 37 11.13 5.69 8.06
N PHE A 38 10.08 5.14 8.64
CA PHE A 38 10.21 4.28 9.82
C PHE A 38 10.89 2.94 9.49
N ASN A 39 10.58 2.33 8.35
CA ASN A 39 11.31 1.16 7.86
C ASN A 39 12.81 1.45 7.64
N ALA A 40 13.12 2.61 7.09
CA ALA A 40 14.51 3.04 6.91
C ALA A 40 15.20 3.26 8.27
N ALA A 41 14.50 3.83 9.26
CA ALA A 41 15.00 3.99 10.62
C ALA A 41 15.28 2.64 11.31
N ASP A 42 14.41 1.65 11.14
CA ASP A 42 14.61 0.29 11.65
C ASP A 42 15.92 -0.31 11.12
N ILE A 43 16.16 -0.22 9.81
CA ILE A 43 17.38 -0.71 9.16
C ILE A 43 18.61 0.10 9.64
N ALA A 44 18.47 1.42 9.80
CA ALA A 44 19.55 2.28 10.25
C ALA A 44 19.96 1.96 11.70
N VAL A 45 19.02 1.69 12.59
CA VAL A 45 19.32 1.31 13.97
C VAL A 45 20.04 -0.03 14.01
N VAL A 46 19.55 -1.04 13.29
CA VAL A 46 20.23 -2.33 13.17
C VAL A 46 21.63 -2.17 12.58
N GLY A 47 21.75 -1.38 11.51
CA GLY A 47 23.00 -1.16 10.79
C GLY A 47 24.07 -0.40 11.60
N ASN A 48 23.72 0.41 12.59
CA ASN A 48 24.68 1.23 13.32
C ASN A 48 24.97 0.75 14.75
N PHE A 49 24.04 0.00 15.37
CA PHE A 49 24.11 -0.28 16.80
C PHE A 49 24.22 -1.78 17.16
N THR A 50 24.36 -2.68 16.18
CA THR A 50 24.52 -4.13 16.46
C THR A 50 25.96 -4.61 16.46
N GLY A 51 26.95 -3.69 16.42
CA GLY A 51 28.36 -4.00 16.55
C GLY A 51 28.90 -4.92 15.44
N GLU A 52 29.57 -6.01 15.81
CA GLU A 52 30.15 -6.98 14.86
C GLU A 52 29.11 -7.72 14.02
N LEU A 53 27.89 -7.84 14.52
CA LEU A 53 26.78 -8.49 13.81
C LEU A 53 26.09 -7.57 12.79
N ARG A 54 26.56 -6.34 12.60
CA ARG A 54 25.95 -5.31 11.76
C ARG A 54 25.50 -5.85 10.39
N THR A 55 26.41 -6.46 9.65
CA THR A 55 26.14 -6.95 8.29
C THR A 55 25.12 -8.08 8.29
N ILE A 56 25.26 -9.03 9.21
CA ILE A 56 24.35 -10.17 9.38
C ILE A 56 22.97 -9.69 9.82
N ALA A 57 22.89 -8.74 10.73
CA ALA A 57 21.65 -8.19 11.25
C ALA A 57 20.87 -7.41 10.18
N VAL A 58 21.52 -6.57 9.37
CA VAL A 58 20.88 -5.89 8.23
C VAL A 58 20.42 -6.89 7.18
N ALA A 59 21.25 -7.90 6.88
CA ALA A 59 20.87 -8.98 5.96
C ALA A 59 19.65 -9.77 6.46
N ALA A 60 19.57 -10.03 7.78
CA ALA A 60 18.44 -10.73 8.40
C ALA A 60 17.11 -9.96 8.27
N VAL A 61 17.12 -8.64 8.51
CA VAL A 61 15.94 -7.79 8.30
C VAL A 61 15.56 -7.76 6.81
N GLY A 62 16.54 -7.56 5.92
CA GLY A 62 16.34 -7.51 4.48
C GLY A 62 15.77 -8.79 3.89
N ALA A 63 16.25 -9.96 4.33
CA ALA A 63 15.77 -11.26 3.87
C ALA A 63 14.28 -11.50 4.15
N ASN A 64 13.72 -10.88 5.18
CA ASN A 64 12.32 -11.00 5.55
C ASN A 64 11.38 -10.09 4.76
N SER A 65 11.90 -9.01 4.17
CA SER A 65 11.09 -7.99 3.49
C SER A 65 10.14 -8.53 2.41
N PRO A 66 10.53 -9.50 1.55
CA PRO A 66 9.63 -10.04 0.54
C PRO A 66 8.44 -10.79 1.12
N VAL A 67 8.66 -11.58 2.18
CA VAL A 67 7.59 -12.38 2.84
C VAL A 67 6.62 -11.44 3.56
N ILE A 68 7.16 -10.52 4.34
CA ILE A 68 6.36 -9.52 5.08
C ILE A 68 5.57 -8.65 4.10
N GLY A 69 6.23 -8.16 3.05
CA GLY A 69 5.59 -7.33 2.03
C GLY A 69 4.46 -8.05 1.30
N LEU A 70 4.65 -9.33 0.94
CA LEU A 70 3.60 -10.13 0.30
C LEU A 70 2.38 -10.29 1.20
N LEU A 71 2.58 -10.63 2.46
CA LEU A 71 1.49 -10.79 3.43
C LEU A 71 0.76 -9.47 3.69
N LEU A 72 1.50 -8.39 3.96
CA LEU A 72 0.90 -7.08 4.21
C LEU A 72 0.12 -6.57 3.00
N ASN A 73 0.68 -6.65 1.79
CA ASN A 73 0.03 -6.20 0.58
C ASN A 73 -1.27 -6.95 0.28
N LEU A 74 -1.30 -8.26 0.55
CA LEU A 74 -2.54 -9.05 0.43
C LEU A 74 -3.63 -8.51 1.35
N PHE A 75 -3.33 -8.29 2.63
CA PHE A 75 -4.31 -7.83 3.61
C PHE A 75 -4.66 -6.34 3.47
N ILE A 76 -3.73 -5.49 3.03
CA ILE A 76 -4.01 -4.10 2.66
C ILE A 76 -5.05 -4.05 1.52
N GLY A 77 -4.95 -4.95 0.54
CA GLY A 77 -5.96 -5.09 -0.49
C GLY A 77 -7.33 -5.52 0.06
N ILE A 78 -7.37 -6.46 1.01
CA ILE A 78 -8.62 -6.86 1.66
C ILE A 78 -9.20 -5.70 2.47
N ALA A 79 -8.38 -4.94 3.19
CA ALA A 79 -8.79 -3.73 3.91
C ALA A 79 -9.33 -2.64 2.96
N LEU A 80 -8.78 -2.51 1.75
CA LEU A 80 -9.34 -1.66 0.70
C LEU A 80 -10.75 -2.12 0.29
N GLY A 81 -11.01 -3.43 0.24
CA GLY A 81 -12.35 -3.98 0.03
C GLY A 81 -13.33 -3.55 1.13
N ALA A 82 -12.90 -3.56 2.39
CA ALA A 82 -13.68 -3.06 3.52
C ALA A 82 -13.99 -1.55 3.36
N ASN A 83 -12.98 -0.75 3.00
CA ASN A 83 -13.16 0.68 2.71
C ASN A 83 -14.25 0.91 1.67
N VAL A 84 -14.22 0.20 0.53
CA VAL A 84 -15.20 0.36 -0.55
C VAL A 84 -16.61 -0.03 -0.09
N VAL A 85 -16.76 -1.16 0.61
CA VAL A 85 -18.08 -1.61 1.10
C VAL A 85 -18.67 -0.62 2.09
N ILE A 86 -17.87 -0.11 3.03
CA ILE A 86 -18.31 0.89 4.01
C ILE A 86 -18.64 2.22 3.31
N ALA A 87 -17.77 2.70 2.41
CA ALA A 87 -18.00 3.92 1.66
C ALA A 87 -19.30 3.87 0.85
N ASN A 88 -19.57 2.75 0.17
CA ASN A 88 -20.82 2.52 -0.56
C ASN A 88 -22.03 2.55 0.37
N ALA A 89 -21.97 1.92 1.55
CA ALA A 89 -23.05 1.89 2.52
C ALA A 89 -23.33 3.30 3.09
N ILE A 90 -22.27 4.07 3.39
CA ILE A 90 -22.37 5.47 3.81
C ILE A 90 -23.07 6.30 2.73
N GLY A 91 -22.68 6.14 1.47
CA GLY A 91 -23.30 6.83 0.36
C GLY A 91 -24.80 6.57 0.25
N ARG A 92 -25.24 5.34 0.48
CA ARG A 92 -26.67 4.95 0.51
C ARG A 92 -27.42 5.42 1.77
N GLY A 93 -26.74 5.92 2.79
CA GLY A 93 -27.33 6.20 4.10
C GLY A 93 -27.70 4.95 4.90
N ASP A 94 -27.19 3.78 4.52
CA ASP A 94 -27.48 2.47 5.12
C ASP A 94 -26.59 2.24 6.35
N ARG A 95 -27.00 2.80 7.47
CA ARG A 95 -26.28 2.72 8.76
C ARG A 95 -26.13 1.28 9.25
N GLU A 96 -27.11 0.42 8.99
CA GLU A 96 -27.04 -0.98 9.41
C GLU A 96 -25.94 -1.74 8.67
N THR A 97 -25.83 -1.55 7.35
CA THR A 97 -24.71 -2.14 6.58
C THR A 97 -23.36 -1.54 6.99
N VAL A 98 -23.28 -0.22 7.29
CA VAL A 98 -22.04 0.39 7.84
C VAL A 98 -21.63 -0.32 9.13
N HIS A 99 -22.55 -0.47 10.07
CA HIS A 99 -22.29 -1.13 11.36
C HIS A 99 -21.81 -2.57 11.14
N ARG A 100 -22.54 -3.38 10.35
CA ARG A 100 -22.13 -4.76 10.02
C ARG A 100 -20.78 -4.83 9.32
N ALA A 101 -20.47 -3.88 8.44
CA ALA A 101 -19.22 -3.88 7.69
C ALA A 101 -18.02 -3.48 8.59
N VAL A 102 -18.21 -2.54 9.51
CA VAL A 102 -17.17 -2.16 10.49
C VAL A 102 -16.84 -3.36 11.38
N HIS A 103 -17.84 -4.02 11.97
CA HIS A 103 -17.63 -5.18 12.85
C HIS A 103 -17.02 -6.37 12.10
N THR A 104 -17.53 -6.69 10.90
CA THR A 104 -16.95 -7.73 10.04
C THR A 104 -15.48 -7.42 9.70
N SER A 105 -15.13 -6.17 9.45
CA SER A 105 -13.75 -5.77 9.12
C SER A 105 -12.80 -5.98 10.29
N ILE A 106 -13.19 -5.59 11.50
CA ILE A 106 -12.39 -5.78 12.73
C ILE A 106 -12.17 -7.27 13.00
N VAL A 107 -13.24 -8.07 12.93
CA VAL A 107 -13.14 -9.53 13.18
C VAL A 107 -12.31 -10.20 12.08
N THR A 108 -12.45 -9.78 10.82
CA THR A 108 -11.63 -10.29 9.71
C THR A 108 -10.15 -10.00 9.92
N ALA A 109 -9.80 -8.79 10.38
CA ALA A 109 -8.43 -8.42 10.69
C ALA A 109 -7.83 -9.29 11.81
N LEU A 110 -8.58 -9.48 12.89
CA LEU A 110 -8.14 -10.28 14.04
C LEU A 110 -7.98 -11.76 13.67
N ILE A 111 -8.99 -12.36 13.04
CA ILE A 111 -8.93 -13.77 12.62
C ILE A 111 -7.83 -13.95 11.58
N GLY A 112 -7.76 -13.09 10.56
CA GLY A 112 -6.71 -13.14 9.55
C GLY A 112 -5.33 -13.02 10.17
N GLY A 113 -5.13 -12.09 11.10
CA GLY A 113 -3.88 -11.91 11.82
C GLY A 113 -3.49 -13.11 12.66
N VAL A 114 -4.43 -13.69 13.40
CA VAL A 114 -4.20 -14.92 14.19
C VAL A 114 -3.86 -16.10 13.29
N LEU A 115 -4.57 -16.27 12.16
CA LEU A 115 -4.27 -17.33 11.21
C LEU A 115 -2.87 -17.18 10.62
N VAL A 116 -2.49 -15.95 10.21
CA VAL A 116 -1.14 -15.67 9.71
C VAL A 116 -0.08 -15.91 10.79
N ALA A 117 -0.35 -15.48 12.03
CA ALA A 117 0.56 -15.74 13.15
C ALA A 117 0.74 -17.24 13.36
N PHE A 118 -0.34 -18.00 13.43
CA PHE A 118 -0.30 -19.46 13.69
C PHE A 118 0.37 -20.24 12.56
N PHE A 119 -0.15 -20.13 11.33
CA PHE A 119 0.42 -20.85 10.19
C PHE A 119 1.81 -20.34 9.83
N GLY A 120 2.04 -19.03 9.99
CA GLY A 120 3.35 -18.44 9.76
C GLY A 120 4.43 -19.02 10.67
N GLN A 121 4.14 -19.31 11.94
CA GLN A 121 5.10 -19.97 12.83
C GLN A 121 5.49 -21.37 12.31
N LEU A 122 4.54 -22.12 11.75
CA LEU A 122 4.77 -23.46 11.24
C LEU A 122 5.65 -23.45 9.98
N ILE A 123 5.44 -22.49 9.08
CA ILE A 123 6.11 -22.44 7.78
C ILE A 123 7.34 -21.53 7.75
N ALA A 124 7.59 -20.72 8.79
CA ALA A 124 8.66 -19.71 8.81
C ALA A 124 10.04 -20.29 8.46
N GLY A 125 10.40 -21.44 9.02
CA GLY A 125 11.67 -22.12 8.72
C GLY A 125 11.76 -22.56 7.25
N GLY A 126 10.68 -23.12 6.71
CA GLY A 126 10.62 -23.52 5.29
C GLY A 126 10.71 -22.31 4.35
N LEU A 127 10.10 -21.17 4.71
CA LEU A 127 10.20 -19.94 3.93
C LEU A 127 11.63 -19.42 3.87
N MET A 128 12.37 -19.43 4.99
CA MET A 128 13.78 -19.03 4.99
C MET A 128 14.64 -19.96 4.13
N GLY A 129 14.35 -21.25 4.13
CA GLY A 129 15.00 -22.24 3.24
C GLY A 129 14.71 -21.96 1.76
N LEU A 130 13.46 -21.68 1.41
CA LEU A 130 13.06 -21.31 0.03
C LEU A 130 13.73 -20.02 -0.47
N LEU A 131 14.00 -19.09 0.43
CA LEU A 131 14.71 -17.84 0.11
C LEU A 131 16.23 -18.03 0.04
N ASN A 132 16.76 -19.22 0.27
CA ASN A 132 18.18 -19.53 0.31
C ASN A 132 18.96 -18.57 1.23
N VAL A 133 18.39 -18.29 2.42
CA VAL A 133 19.05 -17.41 3.40
C VAL A 133 20.35 -18.08 3.88
N PRO A 134 21.50 -17.39 3.85
CA PRO A 134 22.79 -17.94 4.30
C PRO A 134 22.73 -18.46 5.74
N GLU A 135 23.52 -19.51 6.05
CA GLU A 135 23.50 -20.18 7.36
C GLU A 135 23.83 -19.27 8.53
N ASP A 136 24.72 -18.30 8.34
CA ASP A 136 25.10 -17.29 9.33
C ASP A 136 24.00 -16.25 9.60
N VAL A 137 23.15 -15.97 8.61
CA VAL A 137 22.02 -15.01 8.70
C VAL A 137 20.75 -15.70 9.20
N TYR A 138 20.59 -17.00 8.91
CA TYR A 138 19.37 -17.78 9.12
C TYR A 138 18.79 -17.66 10.55
N PRO A 139 19.56 -17.81 11.66
CA PRO A 139 19.00 -17.76 13.00
C PRO A 139 18.35 -16.41 13.32
N LEU A 140 19.01 -15.31 12.94
CA LEU A 140 18.50 -13.97 13.15
C LEU A 140 17.30 -13.65 12.25
N ALA A 141 17.34 -14.05 10.98
CA ALA A 141 16.24 -13.87 10.04
C ALA A 141 14.99 -14.64 10.49
N LEU A 142 15.13 -15.89 10.91
CA LEU A 142 14.04 -16.72 11.40
C LEU A 142 13.42 -16.14 12.68
N SER A 143 14.26 -15.73 13.63
CA SER A 143 13.79 -15.14 14.89
C SER A 143 13.03 -13.84 14.65
N TYR A 144 13.55 -12.95 13.80
CA TYR A 144 12.89 -11.72 13.37
C TYR A 144 11.52 -12.00 12.75
N LEU A 145 11.46 -12.93 11.76
CA LEU A 145 10.21 -13.29 11.09
C LEU A 145 9.17 -13.80 12.07
N ARG A 146 9.56 -14.72 12.97
CA ARG A 146 8.64 -15.29 13.96
C ARG A 146 8.03 -14.23 14.87
N ILE A 147 8.85 -13.30 15.38
CA ILE A 147 8.35 -12.20 16.22
C ILE A 147 7.41 -11.31 15.42
N TYR A 148 7.77 -10.96 14.19
CA TYR A 148 6.94 -10.13 13.32
C TYR A 148 5.58 -10.79 13.03
N LEU A 149 5.57 -12.09 12.71
CA LEU A 149 4.36 -12.86 12.45
C LEU A 149 3.45 -12.96 13.69
N LEU A 150 4.00 -13.07 14.90
CA LEU A 150 3.21 -12.99 16.14
C LEU A 150 2.53 -11.64 16.28
N GLY A 151 3.10 -10.57 15.76
CA GLY A 151 2.52 -9.22 15.72
C GLY A 151 1.43 -9.01 14.66
N MET A 152 1.23 -9.94 13.73
CA MET A 152 0.27 -9.76 12.63
C MET A 152 -1.15 -9.41 13.06
N PRO A 153 -1.72 -9.93 14.17
CA PRO A 153 -3.04 -9.53 14.62
C PRO A 153 -3.19 -8.03 14.83
N VAL A 154 -2.22 -7.38 15.47
CA VAL A 154 -2.27 -5.92 15.71
C VAL A 154 -1.89 -5.11 14.48
N ILE A 155 -0.98 -5.60 13.65
CA ILE A 155 -0.57 -4.94 12.40
C ILE A 155 -1.74 -4.93 11.40
N LEU A 156 -2.44 -6.05 11.23
CA LEU A 156 -3.61 -6.12 10.36
C LEU A 156 -4.77 -5.30 10.92
N LEU A 157 -4.98 -5.34 12.24
CA LEU A 157 -6.02 -4.55 12.89
C LEU A 157 -5.84 -3.05 12.59
N TYR A 158 -4.62 -2.51 12.73
CA TYR A 158 -4.31 -1.13 12.35
C TYR A 158 -4.68 -0.83 10.88
N ASN A 159 -4.34 -1.71 9.94
CA ASN A 159 -4.62 -1.49 8.52
C ASN A 159 -6.12 -1.45 8.21
N PHE A 160 -6.91 -2.33 8.83
CA PHE A 160 -8.36 -2.34 8.67
C PHE A 160 -9.03 -1.14 9.35
N GLU A 161 -8.58 -0.77 10.55
CA GLU A 161 -9.04 0.45 11.24
C GLU A 161 -8.75 1.70 10.41
N ALA A 162 -7.54 1.82 9.86
CA ALA A 162 -7.19 2.90 8.95
C ALA A 162 -8.09 2.93 7.70
N ALA A 163 -8.44 1.77 7.13
CA ALA A 163 -9.36 1.65 6.02
C ALA A 163 -10.80 2.10 6.39
N ILE A 164 -11.27 1.79 7.61
CA ILE A 164 -12.54 2.27 8.14
C ILE A 164 -12.53 3.80 8.24
N PHE A 165 -11.49 4.42 8.82
CA PHE A 165 -11.39 5.88 8.87
C PHE A 165 -11.30 6.52 7.49
N ARG A 166 -10.58 5.92 6.55
CA ARG A 166 -10.53 6.39 5.16
C ARG A 166 -11.90 6.36 4.50
N SER A 167 -12.76 5.38 4.81
CA SER A 167 -14.10 5.26 4.21
C SER A 167 -15.03 6.44 4.56
N ILE A 168 -14.82 7.09 5.70
CA ILE A 168 -15.55 8.30 6.13
C ILE A 168 -14.83 9.61 5.78
N GLY A 169 -13.65 9.52 5.13
CA GLY A 169 -12.83 10.66 4.76
C GLY A 169 -11.95 11.23 5.88
N ASP A 170 -11.87 10.58 7.02
CA ASP A 170 -10.96 11.00 8.08
C ASP A 170 -9.59 10.34 7.92
N THR A 171 -8.78 10.87 7.01
CA THR A 171 -7.43 10.38 6.73
C THR A 171 -6.37 10.92 7.70
N LYS A 172 -6.72 11.91 8.52
CA LYS A 172 -5.80 12.51 9.49
C LYS A 172 -5.62 11.64 10.73
N VAL A 173 -6.66 10.97 11.18
CA VAL A 173 -6.61 10.12 12.37
C VAL A 173 -5.61 8.96 12.20
N PRO A 174 -5.63 8.18 11.11
CA PRO A 174 -4.58 7.18 10.86
C PRO A 174 -3.18 7.76 10.74
N LEU A 175 -3.03 8.94 10.11
CA LEU A 175 -1.74 9.62 10.01
C LEU A 175 -1.19 9.98 11.41
N VAL A 176 -1.99 10.59 12.26
CA VAL A 176 -1.58 10.97 13.63
C VAL A 176 -1.23 9.73 14.46
N ALA A 177 -2.04 8.66 14.37
CA ALA A 177 -1.76 7.42 15.08
C ALA A 177 -0.42 6.81 14.61
N LEU A 178 -0.16 6.78 13.30
CA LEU A 178 1.11 6.31 12.75
C LEU A 178 2.29 7.20 13.16
N THR A 179 2.11 8.52 13.18
CA THR A 179 3.18 9.44 13.59
C THR A 179 3.58 9.19 15.05
N ILE A 180 2.60 9.05 15.96
CA ILE A 180 2.87 8.77 17.37
C ILE A 180 3.55 7.41 17.53
N SER A 181 3.02 6.38 16.88
CA SER A 181 3.59 5.03 16.97
C SER A 181 4.95 4.91 16.29
N GLY A 182 5.20 5.66 15.22
CA GLY A 182 6.49 5.66 14.55
C GLY A 182 7.60 6.34 15.38
N ILE A 183 7.29 7.44 16.04
CA ILE A 183 8.22 8.05 17.00
C ILE A 183 8.52 7.07 18.13
N LEU A 184 7.48 6.41 18.67
CA LEU A 184 7.63 5.39 19.68
C LEU A 184 8.48 4.20 19.18
N ASN A 185 8.27 3.77 17.93
CA ASN A 185 9.04 2.71 17.29
C ASN A 185 10.54 3.02 17.30
N VAL A 186 10.94 4.24 16.88
CA VAL A 186 12.35 4.65 16.90
C VAL A 186 12.91 4.63 18.32
N ILE A 187 12.18 5.14 19.30
CA ILE A 187 12.60 5.14 20.72
C ILE A 187 12.77 3.70 21.23
N LEU A 188 11.80 2.83 20.95
CA LEU A 188 11.85 1.43 21.35
C LEU A 188 12.96 0.66 20.64
N ASN A 189 13.21 0.93 19.37
CA ASN A 189 14.35 0.36 18.62
C ASN A 189 15.68 0.68 19.31
N LEU A 190 15.92 1.95 19.62
CA LEU A 190 17.14 2.37 20.32
C LEU A 190 17.24 1.72 21.71
N PHE A 191 16.14 1.65 22.44
CA PHE A 191 16.11 1.02 23.76
C PHE A 191 16.41 -0.48 23.68
N PHE A 192 15.71 -1.24 22.84
CA PHE A 192 15.89 -2.69 22.74
C PHE A 192 17.24 -3.08 22.14
N VAL A 193 17.73 -2.31 21.15
CA VAL A 193 19.00 -2.65 20.48
C VAL A 193 20.20 -2.19 21.28
N ILE A 194 20.20 -0.96 21.83
CA ILE A 194 21.36 -0.39 22.51
C ILE A 194 21.39 -0.82 23.99
N VAL A 195 20.27 -0.67 24.71
CA VAL A 195 20.23 -0.92 26.16
C VAL A 195 20.10 -2.40 26.46
N LEU A 196 19.13 -3.08 25.82
CA LEU A 196 18.88 -4.51 26.05
C LEU A 196 19.68 -5.44 25.14
N LYS A 197 20.41 -4.91 24.15
CA LYS A 197 21.27 -5.67 23.20
C LYS A 197 20.53 -6.80 22.47
N MET A 198 19.25 -6.60 22.18
CA MET A 198 18.39 -7.63 21.55
C MET A 198 18.58 -7.77 20.04
N ASN A 199 19.50 -7.00 19.42
CA ASN A 199 19.76 -7.02 17.97
C ASN A 199 18.44 -6.88 17.15
N VAL A 200 18.29 -7.70 16.08
CA VAL A 200 17.11 -7.68 15.20
C VAL A 200 15.81 -8.02 15.92
N ASN A 201 15.86 -8.85 16.98
CA ASN A 201 14.69 -9.20 17.77
C ASN A 201 14.09 -7.97 18.45
N GLY A 202 14.96 -7.06 18.92
CA GLY A 202 14.52 -5.79 19.52
C GLY A 202 13.74 -4.93 18.53
N VAL A 203 14.20 -4.86 17.27
CA VAL A 203 13.51 -4.12 16.21
C VAL A 203 12.15 -4.75 15.87
N ALA A 204 12.08 -6.07 15.75
CA ALA A 204 10.82 -6.76 15.51
C ALA A 204 9.81 -6.50 16.64
N ILE A 205 10.23 -6.59 17.91
CA ILE A 205 9.39 -6.31 19.07
C ILE A 205 8.93 -4.84 19.08
N ALA A 206 9.84 -3.89 18.81
CA ALA A 206 9.51 -2.48 18.74
C ALA A 206 8.45 -2.19 17.66
N THR A 207 8.58 -2.81 16.49
CA THR A 207 7.63 -2.69 15.39
C THR A 207 6.25 -3.25 15.77
N VAL A 208 6.20 -4.39 16.43
CA VAL A 208 4.93 -4.98 16.90
C VAL A 208 4.27 -4.09 17.97
N LEU A 209 5.04 -3.64 18.97
CA LEU A 209 4.51 -2.79 20.05
C LEU A 209 4.04 -1.44 19.54
N SER A 210 4.76 -0.81 18.62
CA SER A 210 4.36 0.46 18.04
C SER A 210 3.08 0.33 17.18
N ASN A 211 2.95 -0.75 16.41
CA ASN A 211 1.69 -1.04 15.69
C ASN A 211 0.53 -1.34 16.65
N ALA A 212 0.79 -2.00 17.78
CA ALA A 212 -0.24 -2.19 18.82
C ALA A 212 -0.73 -0.85 19.38
N VAL A 213 0.19 0.09 19.63
CA VAL A 213 -0.18 1.45 20.10
C VAL A 213 -1.01 2.19 19.06
N SER A 214 -0.61 2.18 17.77
CA SER A 214 -1.42 2.83 16.72
C SER A 214 -2.82 2.20 16.59
N SER A 215 -2.93 0.88 16.66
CA SER A 215 -4.22 0.18 16.62
C SER A 215 -5.08 0.55 17.87
N VAL A 216 -4.51 0.53 19.06
CA VAL A 216 -5.25 0.94 20.27
C VAL A 216 -5.76 2.39 20.17
N LEU A 217 -4.96 3.31 19.60
CA LEU A 217 -5.39 4.70 19.40
C LEU A 217 -6.57 4.78 18.42
N LEU A 218 -6.54 4.01 17.32
CA LEU A 218 -7.63 3.96 16.35
C LEU A 218 -8.86 3.27 16.93
N LEU A 219 -8.69 2.12 17.58
CA LEU A 219 -9.78 1.38 18.24
C LEU A 219 -10.51 2.25 19.27
N ARG A 220 -9.76 2.96 20.12
CA ARG A 220 -10.35 3.90 21.07
C ARG A 220 -11.21 4.95 20.40
N ARG A 221 -10.81 5.45 19.23
CA ARG A 221 -11.60 6.38 18.42
C ARG A 221 -12.86 5.72 17.86
N LEU A 222 -12.76 4.47 17.39
CA LEU A 222 -13.91 3.71 16.86
C LEU A 222 -14.93 3.36 17.95
N LEU A 223 -14.48 3.08 19.17
CA LEU A 223 -15.39 2.80 20.30
C LEU A 223 -16.26 4.02 20.70
N HIS A 224 -15.79 5.24 20.43
CA HIS A 224 -16.49 6.49 20.75
C HIS A 224 -17.01 7.22 19.50
N GLY A 225 -17.02 6.53 18.34
CA GLY A 225 -17.47 7.11 17.08
C GLY A 225 -18.98 7.19 16.93
N ASP A 226 -19.46 8.05 16.03
CA ASP A 226 -20.88 8.21 15.75
C ASP A 226 -21.34 7.41 14.52
N LEU A 227 -20.60 7.54 13.40
CA LEU A 227 -20.95 6.91 12.12
C LEU A 227 -20.33 5.52 11.95
N VAL A 228 -19.06 5.38 12.33
CA VAL A 228 -18.31 4.12 12.29
C VAL A 228 -17.94 3.73 13.73
N ARG A 229 -18.91 3.21 14.46
CA ARG A 229 -18.74 2.81 15.85
C ARG A 229 -18.50 1.31 15.94
N VAL A 230 -17.56 0.90 16.80
CA VAL A 230 -17.33 -0.50 17.16
C VAL A 230 -17.98 -0.75 18.53
N GLU A 231 -18.80 -1.78 18.62
CA GLU A 231 -19.38 -2.28 19.85
C GLU A 231 -18.84 -3.69 20.12
N LEU A 232 -17.99 -3.83 21.14
CA LEU A 232 -17.25 -5.07 21.40
C LEU A 232 -18.16 -6.30 21.60
N ARG A 233 -19.38 -6.08 22.08
CA ARG A 233 -20.38 -7.16 22.30
C ARG A 233 -21.03 -7.63 21.00
N GLU A 234 -20.95 -6.83 19.93
CA GLU A 234 -21.57 -7.11 18.63
C GLU A 234 -20.54 -7.54 17.57
N LEU A 235 -19.31 -7.81 17.98
CA LEU A 235 -18.26 -8.30 17.09
C LEU A 235 -18.66 -9.66 16.51
N ARG A 236 -19.02 -9.65 15.23
CA ARG A 236 -19.39 -10.86 14.47
C ARG A 236 -19.07 -10.67 12.99
N ILE A 237 -18.90 -11.77 12.29
CA ILE A 237 -18.80 -11.75 10.82
C ILE A 237 -20.20 -11.85 10.21
N ASP A 238 -20.61 -10.83 9.48
CA ASP A 238 -21.74 -10.93 8.57
C ASP A 238 -21.26 -11.56 7.25
N ARG A 239 -21.76 -12.76 6.94
CA ARG A 239 -21.31 -13.53 5.78
C ARG A 239 -21.53 -12.81 4.44
N ALA A 240 -22.63 -12.07 4.31
CA ALA A 240 -22.94 -11.34 3.09
C ALA A 240 -21.99 -10.15 2.89
N VAL A 241 -21.71 -9.43 3.97
CA VAL A 241 -20.75 -8.31 3.99
C VAL A 241 -19.33 -8.82 3.78
N PHE A 242 -18.93 -9.89 4.47
CA PHE A 242 -17.61 -10.52 4.31
C PHE A 242 -17.37 -10.94 2.85
N ASN A 243 -18.33 -11.59 2.22
CA ASN A 243 -18.22 -11.97 0.80
C ASN A 243 -18.05 -10.76 -0.12
N LYS A 244 -18.71 -9.62 0.18
CA LYS A 244 -18.53 -8.38 -0.58
C LYS A 244 -17.14 -7.80 -0.39
N ILE A 245 -16.64 -7.77 0.86
CA ILE A 245 -15.30 -7.32 1.19
C ILE A 245 -14.27 -8.17 0.44
N MET A 246 -14.39 -9.50 0.51
CA MET A 246 -13.47 -10.43 -0.15
C MET A 246 -13.54 -10.33 -1.67
N ARG A 247 -14.72 -10.18 -2.25
CA ARG A 247 -14.90 -10.04 -3.71
C ARG A 247 -14.19 -8.80 -4.27
N ILE A 248 -14.09 -7.75 -3.48
CA ILE A 248 -13.41 -6.50 -3.87
C ILE A 248 -11.94 -6.54 -3.43
N GLY A 249 -11.68 -6.91 -2.19
CA GLY A 249 -10.39 -6.78 -1.57
C GLY A 249 -9.39 -7.87 -1.96
N LEU A 250 -9.83 -9.12 -2.08
CA LEU A 250 -8.92 -10.22 -2.41
C LEU A 250 -8.27 -10.04 -3.79
N PRO A 251 -9.00 -9.70 -4.88
CA PRO A 251 -8.35 -9.41 -6.16
C PRO A 251 -7.36 -8.25 -6.08
N ALA A 252 -7.70 -7.18 -5.33
CA ALA A 252 -6.80 -6.04 -5.14
C ALA A 252 -5.54 -6.43 -4.35
N GLY A 253 -5.68 -7.27 -3.33
CA GLY A 253 -4.54 -7.78 -2.55
C GLY A 253 -3.64 -8.71 -3.36
N ILE A 254 -4.22 -9.61 -4.14
CA ILE A 254 -3.47 -10.49 -5.06
C ILE A 254 -2.72 -9.64 -6.10
N GLN A 255 -3.35 -8.60 -6.65
CA GLN A 255 -2.72 -7.68 -7.59
C GLN A 255 -1.44 -7.07 -7.01
N THR A 256 -1.50 -6.50 -5.81
CA THR A 256 -0.34 -5.88 -5.15
C THR A 256 0.73 -6.88 -4.74
N ALA A 257 0.33 -8.07 -4.28
CA ALA A 257 1.25 -9.16 -3.93
C ALA A 257 2.03 -9.66 -5.16
N ILE A 258 1.36 -9.86 -6.31
CA ILE A 258 2.01 -10.30 -7.55
C ILE A 258 2.87 -9.18 -8.16
N PHE A 259 2.48 -7.92 -7.99
CA PHE A 259 3.32 -6.79 -8.39
C PHE A 259 4.66 -6.81 -7.64
N SER A 260 4.65 -7.10 -6.34
CA SER A 260 5.88 -7.27 -5.55
C SER A 260 6.74 -8.42 -6.07
N LEU A 261 6.13 -9.55 -6.45
CA LEU A 261 6.83 -10.69 -7.05
C LEU A 261 7.48 -10.32 -8.40
N SER A 262 6.78 -9.56 -9.23
CA SER A 262 7.34 -9.07 -10.51
C SER A 262 8.58 -8.18 -10.30
N ASN A 263 8.56 -7.34 -9.25
CA ASN A 263 9.71 -6.52 -8.90
C ASN A 263 10.92 -7.36 -8.46
N ILE A 264 10.71 -8.49 -7.78
CA ILE A 264 11.80 -9.43 -7.42
C ILE A 264 12.46 -10.00 -8.68
N ILE A 265 11.68 -10.36 -9.71
CA ILE A 265 12.21 -10.90 -10.98
C ILE A 265 13.06 -9.84 -11.70
N ILE A 266 12.58 -8.60 -11.75
CA ILE A 266 13.36 -7.49 -12.31
C ILE A 266 14.64 -7.24 -11.50
N GLN A 267 14.54 -7.24 -10.17
CA GLN A 267 15.72 -7.06 -9.30
C GLN A 267 16.76 -8.16 -9.51
N SER A 268 16.35 -9.41 -9.72
CA SER A 268 17.25 -10.51 -10.06
C SER A 268 18.02 -10.24 -11.37
N ALA A 269 17.33 -9.71 -12.39
CA ALA A 269 17.99 -9.31 -13.64
C ALA A 269 18.97 -8.13 -13.44
N ILE A 270 18.61 -7.15 -12.63
CA ILE A 270 19.49 -6.03 -12.27
C ILE A 270 20.74 -6.53 -11.54
N ASN A 271 20.57 -7.44 -10.59
CA ASN A 271 21.68 -8.01 -9.83
C ASN A 271 22.69 -8.74 -10.73
N SER A 272 22.23 -9.34 -11.84
CA SER A 272 23.11 -10.00 -12.82
C SER A 272 24.03 -9.05 -13.58
N LEU A 273 23.80 -7.73 -13.52
CA LEU A 273 24.64 -6.70 -14.16
C LEU A 273 25.78 -6.18 -13.28
N GLY A 274 25.90 -6.69 -12.06
CA GLY A 274 26.98 -6.36 -11.14
C GLY A 274 26.59 -5.40 -10.00
N THR A 275 27.50 -5.28 -9.05
CA THR A 275 27.27 -4.60 -7.76
C THR A 275 26.99 -3.10 -7.89
N VAL A 276 27.64 -2.42 -8.84
CA VAL A 276 27.45 -0.98 -9.08
C VAL A 276 26.01 -0.70 -9.54
N VAL A 277 25.51 -1.49 -10.51
CA VAL A 277 24.14 -1.34 -11.03
C VAL A 277 23.11 -1.71 -9.95
N MET A 278 23.39 -2.75 -9.16
CA MET A 278 22.56 -3.15 -8.05
C MET A 278 22.43 -2.04 -7.00
N ALA A 279 23.56 -1.45 -6.57
CA ALA A 279 23.58 -0.35 -5.60
C ALA A 279 22.83 0.88 -6.12
N ALA A 280 23.08 1.26 -7.38
CA ALA A 280 22.43 2.38 -8.04
C ALA A 280 20.89 2.17 -8.13
N SER A 281 20.48 0.97 -8.51
CA SER A 281 19.07 0.62 -8.61
C SER A 281 18.36 0.63 -7.26
N SER A 282 19.01 0.13 -6.21
CA SER A 282 18.45 0.12 -4.86
C SER A 282 18.29 1.53 -4.30
N ALA A 283 19.28 2.40 -4.48
CA ALA A 283 19.20 3.80 -4.06
C ALA A 283 18.05 4.54 -4.78
N ALA A 284 17.95 4.37 -6.11
CA ALA A 284 16.88 4.98 -6.90
C ALA A 284 15.50 4.46 -6.52
N PHE A 285 15.35 3.16 -6.19
CA PHE A 285 14.07 2.56 -5.76
C PHE A 285 13.53 3.19 -4.48
N ASN A 286 14.38 3.51 -3.50
CA ASN A 286 13.95 4.18 -2.28
C ASN A 286 13.39 5.60 -2.53
N ILE A 287 13.89 6.27 -3.57
CA ILE A 287 13.37 7.58 -3.98
C ILE A 287 12.06 7.43 -4.76
N GLU A 288 11.99 6.44 -5.65
CA GLU A 288 10.82 6.13 -6.47
C GLU A 288 9.59 5.82 -5.64
N ILE A 289 9.74 5.04 -4.55
CA ILE A 289 8.61 4.62 -3.72
C ILE A 289 7.92 5.80 -3.03
N ILE A 290 8.66 6.86 -2.67
CA ILE A 290 8.10 8.09 -2.10
C ILE A 290 7.20 8.79 -3.12
N ALA A 291 7.63 8.90 -4.37
CA ALA A 291 6.82 9.49 -5.43
C ALA A 291 5.59 8.63 -5.76
N TYR A 292 5.73 7.30 -5.69
CA TYR A 292 4.63 6.37 -5.87
C TYR A 292 3.57 6.50 -4.76
N ASP A 293 3.96 6.74 -3.51
CA ASP A 293 3.02 6.94 -2.40
C ASP A 293 2.13 8.17 -2.61
N VAL A 294 2.66 9.24 -3.21
CA VAL A 294 1.87 10.41 -3.60
C VAL A 294 0.81 10.02 -4.63
N LEU A 295 1.21 9.37 -5.71
CA LEU A 295 0.32 8.90 -6.77
C LEU A 295 -0.76 7.95 -6.25
N ASN A 296 -0.37 6.93 -5.48
CA ASN A 296 -1.30 5.95 -4.94
C ASN A 296 -2.33 6.58 -3.99
N SER A 297 -2.00 7.67 -3.32
CA SER A 297 -2.93 8.37 -2.44
C SER A 297 -4.14 8.95 -3.17
N PHE A 298 -3.95 9.45 -4.39
CA PHE A 298 -5.05 9.94 -5.25
C PHE A 298 -5.89 8.78 -5.80
N SER A 299 -5.28 7.62 -6.10
CA SER A 299 -6.03 6.39 -6.45
C SER A 299 -6.95 5.94 -5.30
N GLN A 300 -6.46 5.99 -4.05
CA GLN A 300 -7.27 5.69 -2.87
C GLN A 300 -8.38 6.74 -2.66
N ALA A 301 -8.09 8.02 -2.88
CA ALA A 301 -9.09 9.09 -2.85
C ALA A 301 -10.17 8.84 -3.90
N CYS A 302 -9.80 8.56 -5.15
CA CYS A 302 -10.73 8.22 -6.22
C CYS A 302 -11.63 7.04 -5.82
N THR A 303 -11.05 5.95 -5.32
CA THR A 303 -11.79 4.77 -4.88
C THR A 303 -12.85 5.09 -3.83
N THR A 304 -12.49 5.87 -2.81
CA THR A 304 -13.38 6.17 -1.68
C THR A 304 -14.47 7.17 -2.07
N PHE A 305 -14.11 8.26 -2.75
CA PHE A 305 -15.08 9.26 -3.23
C PHE A 305 -16.06 8.65 -4.23
N VAL A 306 -15.58 7.87 -5.19
CA VAL A 306 -16.43 7.14 -6.12
C VAL A 306 -17.33 6.16 -5.37
N GLY A 307 -16.79 5.43 -4.41
CA GLY A 307 -17.56 4.50 -3.59
C GLY A 307 -18.75 5.19 -2.90
N GLN A 308 -18.54 6.30 -2.19
CA GLN A 308 -19.63 7.03 -1.54
C GLN A 308 -20.61 7.63 -2.56
N ASN A 309 -20.13 8.27 -3.63
CA ASN A 309 -21.01 8.87 -4.64
C ASN A 309 -21.81 7.82 -5.44
N TYR A 310 -21.22 6.66 -5.71
CA TYR A 310 -21.93 5.52 -6.30
C TYR A 310 -23.03 5.03 -5.37
N GLY A 311 -22.73 4.84 -4.08
CA GLY A 311 -23.75 4.47 -3.10
C GLY A 311 -24.94 5.44 -3.04
N ALA A 312 -24.66 6.74 -3.19
CA ALA A 312 -25.66 7.82 -3.20
C ALA A 312 -26.36 8.02 -4.56
N GLY A 313 -26.04 7.22 -5.59
CA GLY A 313 -26.60 7.38 -6.94
C GLY A 313 -26.06 8.60 -7.71
N LYS A 314 -25.04 9.30 -7.21
CA LYS A 314 -24.48 10.51 -7.82
C LYS A 314 -23.44 10.18 -8.90
N ILE A 315 -23.88 9.55 -10.00
CA ILE A 315 -22.99 9.01 -11.04
C ILE A 315 -22.16 10.07 -11.76
N ASP A 316 -22.72 11.23 -12.04
CA ASP A 316 -21.97 12.31 -12.69
C ASP A 316 -20.87 12.85 -11.78
N ARG A 317 -21.10 12.80 -10.45
CA ARG A 317 -20.07 13.16 -9.48
C ARG A 317 -18.95 12.09 -9.42
N CYS A 318 -19.26 10.80 -9.64
CA CYS A 318 -18.26 9.75 -9.81
C CYS A 318 -17.33 10.05 -11.00
N LYS A 319 -17.90 10.41 -12.17
CA LYS A 319 -17.12 10.79 -13.36
C LYS A 319 -16.24 12.02 -13.09
N LYS A 320 -16.82 13.06 -12.48
CA LYS A 320 -16.06 14.28 -12.11
C LYS A 320 -14.92 13.94 -11.14
N THR A 321 -15.14 13.08 -10.17
CA THR A 321 -14.10 12.62 -9.25
C THR A 321 -12.95 11.97 -10.00
N MET A 322 -13.22 11.05 -10.94
CA MET A 322 -12.19 10.40 -11.75
C MET A 322 -11.33 11.41 -12.52
N PHE A 323 -11.96 12.34 -13.24
CA PHE A 323 -11.24 13.34 -14.03
C PHE A 323 -10.43 14.30 -13.15
N LEU A 324 -10.98 14.74 -12.02
CA LEU A 324 -10.26 15.61 -11.11
C LEU A 324 -9.09 14.88 -10.45
N CYS A 325 -9.25 13.60 -10.05
CA CYS A 325 -8.14 12.82 -9.55
C CYS A 325 -7.02 12.67 -10.59
N LEU A 326 -7.35 12.46 -11.87
CA LEU A 326 -6.33 12.41 -12.93
C LEU A 326 -5.56 13.73 -13.05
N ILE A 327 -6.25 14.88 -13.00
CA ILE A 327 -5.63 16.20 -13.11
C ILE A 327 -4.79 16.52 -11.86
N GLU A 328 -5.38 16.34 -10.68
CA GLU A 328 -4.71 16.67 -9.42
C GLU A 328 -3.52 15.77 -9.13
N ASP A 329 -3.65 14.46 -9.43
CA ASP A 329 -2.54 13.52 -9.32
C ASP A 329 -1.42 13.85 -10.32
N PHE A 330 -1.79 14.22 -11.57
CA PHE A 330 -0.80 14.68 -12.54
C PHE A 330 -0.01 15.89 -12.02
N ILE A 331 -0.71 16.89 -11.45
CA ILE A 331 -0.06 18.08 -10.90
C ILE A 331 0.83 17.71 -9.71
N ALA A 332 0.32 16.91 -8.76
CA ALA A 332 1.05 16.52 -7.56
C ALA A 332 2.26 15.65 -7.90
N SER A 333 2.07 14.63 -8.76
CA SER A 333 3.14 13.73 -9.21
C SER A 333 4.16 14.46 -10.06
N ALA A 334 3.76 15.32 -11.00
CA ALA A 334 4.68 16.12 -11.79
C ALA A 334 5.53 17.06 -10.91
N THR A 335 4.92 17.66 -9.89
CA THR A 335 5.63 18.51 -8.93
C THR A 335 6.65 17.68 -8.12
N ALA A 336 6.24 16.52 -7.59
CA ALA A 336 7.13 15.63 -6.84
C ALA A 336 8.28 15.13 -7.72
N ILE A 337 7.99 14.70 -8.94
CA ILE A 337 8.98 14.24 -9.93
C ILE A 337 9.96 15.37 -10.29
N ALA A 338 9.47 16.57 -10.55
CA ALA A 338 10.32 17.73 -10.85
C ALA A 338 11.28 18.02 -9.69
N LEU A 339 10.79 18.03 -8.44
CA LEU A 339 11.62 18.20 -7.25
C LEU A 339 12.68 17.09 -7.14
N VAL A 340 12.27 15.83 -7.34
CA VAL A 340 13.19 14.69 -7.27
C VAL A 340 14.22 14.76 -8.41
N LEU A 341 13.85 15.12 -9.63
CA LEU A 341 14.81 15.21 -10.73
C LEU A 341 15.79 16.38 -10.55
N LEU A 342 15.33 17.52 -10.00
CA LEU A 342 16.21 18.64 -9.69
C LEU A 342 17.23 18.34 -8.59
N THR A 343 16.82 17.57 -7.57
CA THR A 343 17.65 17.25 -6.40
C THR A 343 18.21 15.82 -6.44
N GLY A 344 17.81 15.01 -7.40
CA GLY A 344 17.99 13.54 -7.41
C GLY A 344 19.45 13.09 -7.33
N LYS A 345 20.38 13.79 -7.98
CA LYS A 345 21.81 13.49 -7.86
C LYS A 345 22.32 13.71 -6.44
N HIS A 346 21.86 14.77 -5.77
CA HIS A 346 22.23 15.06 -4.37
C HIS A 346 21.60 14.04 -3.41
N ILE A 347 20.33 13.67 -3.66
CA ILE A 347 19.66 12.65 -2.84
C ILE A 347 20.32 11.28 -3.03
N LEU A 348 20.67 10.90 -4.26
CA LEU A 348 21.40 9.65 -4.55
C LEU A 348 22.79 9.65 -3.87
N ALA A 349 23.48 10.79 -3.84
CA ALA A 349 24.77 10.93 -3.16
C ALA A 349 24.69 10.70 -1.65
N LEU A 350 23.53 10.87 -1.02
CA LEU A 350 23.31 10.51 0.39
C LEU A 350 23.33 8.99 0.62
N PHE A 351 22.97 8.21 -0.41
CA PHE A 351 22.99 6.75 -0.34
C PHE A 351 24.36 6.16 -0.73
N ASN A 352 25.01 6.77 -1.74
CA ASN A 352 26.32 6.32 -2.21
C ASN A 352 27.05 7.48 -2.89
N SER A 353 28.31 7.72 -2.50
CA SER A 353 29.13 8.80 -3.04
C SER A 353 29.83 8.48 -4.37
N ASP A 354 29.73 7.22 -4.86
CA ASP A 354 30.34 6.83 -6.13
C ASP A 354 29.64 7.53 -7.31
N PRO A 355 30.35 8.31 -8.15
CA PRO A 355 29.77 9.00 -9.29
C PRO A 355 29.10 8.07 -10.31
N GLN A 356 29.59 6.83 -10.48
CA GLN A 356 28.98 5.85 -11.37
C GLN A 356 27.61 5.37 -10.83
N VAL A 357 27.53 5.10 -9.54
CA VAL A 357 26.27 4.73 -8.86
C VAL A 357 25.25 5.84 -8.98
N ILE A 358 25.67 7.11 -8.77
CA ILE A 358 24.79 8.27 -8.92
C ILE A 358 24.27 8.42 -10.35
N ALA A 359 25.16 8.29 -11.36
CA ALA A 359 24.78 8.43 -12.78
C ALA A 359 23.78 7.35 -13.21
N ILE A 360 24.03 6.09 -12.87
CA ILE A 360 23.17 4.96 -13.18
C ILE A 360 21.82 5.08 -12.44
N GLY A 361 21.84 5.43 -11.16
CA GLY A 361 20.62 5.64 -10.36
C GLY A 361 19.77 6.77 -10.91
N TYR A 362 20.39 7.88 -11.31
CA TYR A 362 19.68 9.00 -11.93
C TYR A 362 19.06 8.63 -13.28
N THR A 363 19.76 7.82 -14.09
CA THR A 363 19.21 7.28 -15.34
C THR A 363 17.96 6.44 -15.07
N ARG A 364 17.96 5.60 -14.02
CA ARG A 364 16.77 4.85 -13.62
C ARG A 364 15.61 5.78 -13.28
N LEU A 365 15.83 6.83 -12.50
CA LEU A 365 14.80 7.80 -12.14
C LEU A 365 14.20 8.48 -13.38
N LEU A 366 15.02 8.86 -14.36
CA LEU A 366 14.54 9.45 -15.62
C LEU A 366 13.60 8.52 -16.40
N PHE A 367 13.99 7.25 -16.56
CA PHE A 367 13.16 6.27 -17.30
C PHE A 367 11.83 5.98 -16.57
N LEU A 368 11.87 5.80 -15.27
CA LEU A 368 10.66 5.50 -14.51
C LEU A 368 9.72 6.70 -14.45
N PHE A 369 10.23 7.85 -14.08
CA PHE A 369 9.40 9.05 -13.98
C PHE A 369 8.86 9.53 -15.32
N GLY A 370 9.60 9.30 -16.42
CA GLY A 370 9.09 9.52 -17.78
C GLY A 370 7.87 8.65 -18.11
N SER A 371 7.71 7.50 -17.45
CA SER A 371 6.56 6.60 -17.63
C SER A 371 5.44 6.75 -16.61
N TYR A 372 5.57 7.66 -15.63
CA TYR A 372 4.59 7.84 -14.55
C TYR A 372 3.21 8.28 -15.03
N ILE A 373 3.11 8.93 -16.19
CA ILE A 373 1.82 9.25 -16.81
C ILE A 373 0.96 8.00 -17.04
N PHE A 374 1.58 6.90 -17.43
CA PHE A 374 0.88 5.62 -17.60
C PHE A 374 0.48 5.02 -16.24
N THR A 375 1.36 5.15 -15.23
CA THR A 375 1.10 4.67 -13.87
C THR A 375 -0.09 5.38 -13.26
N LEU A 376 -0.10 6.71 -13.25
CA LEU A 376 -1.22 7.48 -12.72
C LEU A 376 -2.53 7.16 -13.45
N THR A 377 -2.47 6.99 -14.77
CA THR A 377 -3.66 6.68 -15.57
C THR A 377 -4.26 5.34 -15.15
N TYR A 378 -3.49 4.25 -15.15
CA TYR A 378 -4.06 2.96 -14.81
C TYR A 378 -4.44 2.85 -13.32
N GLU A 379 -3.72 3.50 -12.41
CA GLU A 379 -4.03 3.47 -10.97
C GLU A 379 -5.34 4.22 -10.67
N ILE A 380 -5.52 5.44 -11.19
CA ILE A 380 -6.75 6.21 -10.99
C ILE A 380 -7.95 5.50 -11.62
N LEU A 381 -7.82 4.98 -12.83
CA LEU A 381 -8.91 4.24 -13.49
C LEU A 381 -9.22 2.93 -12.77
N SER A 382 -8.22 2.23 -12.26
CA SER A 382 -8.43 1.06 -11.40
C SER A 382 -9.15 1.45 -10.10
N GLY A 383 -8.77 2.56 -9.48
CA GLY A 383 -9.43 3.13 -8.31
C GLY A 383 -10.90 3.47 -8.59
N TYR A 384 -11.16 4.09 -9.74
CA TYR A 384 -12.52 4.37 -10.20
C TYR A 384 -13.37 3.10 -10.32
N LEU A 385 -12.86 2.07 -11.00
CA LEU A 385 -13.55 0.78 -11.14
C LEU A 385 -13.79 0.10 -9.77
N ARG A 386 -12.79 0.13 -8.88
CA ARG A 386 -12.90 -0.41 -7.51
C ARG A 386 -13.99 0.30 -6.71
N GLY A 387 -14.15 1.62 -6.86
CA GLY A 387 -15.23 2.38 -6.22
C GLY A 387 -16.62 1.89 -6.59
N PHE A 388 -16.83 1.38 -7.80
CA PHE A 388 -18.05 0.67 -8.22
C PHE A 388 -18.13 -0.80 -7.76
N GLY A 389 -17.12 -1.29 -7.04
CA GLY A 389 -17.02 -2.70 -6.63
C GLY A 389 -16.45 -3.62 -7.72
N ILE A 390 -15.95 -3.08 -8.83
CA ILE A 390 -15.32 -3.83 -9.93
C ILE A 390 -13.81 -3.89 -9.66
N SER A 391 -13.35 -4.93 -8.97
CA SER A 391 -11.94 -5.10 -8.59
C SER A 391 -11.23 -6.19 -9.39
N LEU A 392 -11.94 -7.22 -9.80
CA LEU A 392 -11.35 -8.38 -10.50
C LEU A 392 -10.77 -7.99 -11.87
N ALA A 393 -11.48 -7.20 -12.66
CA ALA A 393 -11.06 -6.81 -13.99
C ALA A 393 -9.73 -6.00 -13.95
N PRO A 394 -9.61 -4.89 -13.18
CA PRO A 394 -8.34 -4.19 -13.07
C PRO A 394 -7.22 -5.08 -12.49
N ALA A 395 -7.50 -5.97 -11.54
CA ALA A 395 -6.50 -6.87 -10.99
C ALA A 395 -5.91 -7.81 -12.05
N ILE A 396 -6.76 -8.48 -12.83
CA ILE A 396 -6.33 -9.38 -13.91
C ILE A 396 -5.56 -8.62 -14.99
N LEU A 397 -6.06 -7.46 -15.42
CA LEU A 397 -5.42 -6.69 -16.49
C LEU A 397 -4.07 -6.11 -16.06
N THR A 398 -3.94 -5.67 -14.81
CA THR A 398 -2.65 -5.24 -14.26
C THR A 398 -1.68 -6.43 -14.13
N LEU A 399 -2.18 -7.61 -13.75
CA LEU A 399 -1.36 -8.82 -13.70
C LEU A 399 -0.74 -9.13 -15.07
N PHE A 400 -1.53 -9.12 -16.14
CA PHE A 400 -1.02 -9.36 -17.49
C PHE A 400 -0.18 -8.19 -18.01
N GLY A 401 -0.63 -6.96 -17.84
CA GLY A 401 0.03 -5.77 -18.35
C GLY A 401 1.36 -5.48 -17.66
N VAL A 402 1.39 -5.49 -16.32
CA VAL A 402 2.64 -5.23 -15.59
C VAL A 402 3.48 -6.50 -15.49
N CYS A 403 2.95 -7.54 -14.84
CA CYS A 403 3.78 -8.71 -14.51
C CYS A 403 4.04 -9.57 -15.75
N GLY A 404 3.03 -9.84 -16.57
CA GLY A 404 3.19 -10.64 -17.79
C GLY A 404 4.20 -10.04 -18.76
N VAL A 405 4.06 -8.74 -19.06
CA VAL A 405 4.98 -8.03 -19.97
C VAL A 405 6.39 -7.98 -19.39
N ARG A 406 6.56 -7.69 -18.08
CA ARG A 406 7.89 -7.63 -17.46
C ARG A 406 8.58 -8.98 -17.44
N ILE A 407 7.87 -10.05 -17.11
CA ILE A 407 8.41 -11.42 -17.10
C ILE A 407 8.82 -11.83 -18.52
N PHE A 408 7.95 -11.58 -19.50
CA PHE A 408 8.27 -11.83 -20.91
C PHE A 408 9.53 -11.06 -21.33
N TRP A 409 9.61 -9.76 -21.00
CA TRP A 409 10.73 -8.90 -21.34
C TRP A 409 12.06 -9.43 -20.77
N ILE A 410 12.06 -9.77 -19.48
CA ILE A 410 13.25 -10.27 -18.80
C ILE A 410 13.69 -11.65 -19.35
N LYS A 411 12.74 -12.51 -19.77
CA LYS A 411 13.08 -13.83 -20.29
C LYS A 411 13.40 -13.85 -21.77
N ALA A 412 12.77 -12.99 -22.59
CA ALA A 412 12.91 -13.04 -24.05
C ALA A 412 13.81 -11.92 -24.59
N ILE A 413 13.69 -10.69 -24.10
CA ILE A 413 14.37 -9.51 -24.69
C ILE A 413 15.69 -9.21 -23.97
N PHE A 414 15.71 -9.23 -22.64
CA PHE A 414 16.92 -8.94 -21.88
C PHE A 414 18.10 -9.86 -22.19
N PRO A 415 17.95 -11.18 -22.45
CA PRO A 415 19.09 -12.03 -22.83
C PRO A 415 19.75 -11.63 -24.14
N MET A 416 19.00 -10.97 -25.06
CA MET A 416 19.52 -10.51 -26.36
C MET A 416 20.35 -9.22 -26.21
N HIS A 417 19.98 -8.37 -25.22
CA HIS A 417 20.61 -7.08 -24.94
C HIS A 417 20.81 -6.91 -23.44
N ARG A 418 21.88 -7.52 -22.89
CA ARG A 418 22.19 -7.51 -21.46
C ARG A 418 22.71 -6.14 -20.99
N THR A 419 21.85 -5.14 -21.03
CA THR A 419 22.16 -3.78 -20.57
C THR A 419 21.13 -3.32 -19.56
N PHE A 420 21.53 -2.40 -18.68
CA PHE A 420 20.62 -1.82 -17.69
C PHE A 420 19.46 -1.07 -18.36
N GLN A 421 19.74 -0.37 -19.47
CA GLN A 421 18.72 0.33 -20.26
C GLN A 421 17.66 -0.64 -20.81
N SER A 422 18.08 -1.85 -21.26
CA SER A 422 17.11 -2.87 -21.69
C SER A 422 16.15 -3.25 -20.58
N ILE A 423 16.63 -3.39 -19.33
CA ILE A 423 15.74 -3.66 -18.17
C ILE A 423 14.83 -2.47 -17.92
N LEU A 424 15.35 -1.24 -17.98
CA LEU A 424 14.58 -0.02 -17.71
C LEU A 424 13.44 0.17 -18.71
N LEU A 425 13.62 -0.23 -19.98
CA LEU A 425 12.58 -0.17 -21.01
C LEU A 425 11.38 -1.09 -20.71
N ALA A 426 11.56 -2.14 -19.92
CA ALA A 426 10.42 -2.97 -19.47
C ALA A 426 9.36 -2.18 -18.71
N TYR A 427 9.76 -1.10 -18.00
CA TYR A 427 8.82 -0.29 -17.21
C TYR A 427 7.85 0.51 -18.09
N PRO A 428 8.31 1.43 -18.98
CA PRO A 428 7.39 2.19 -19.81
C PRO A 428 6.52 1.29 -20.70
N VAL A 429 7.05 0.20 -21.23
CA VAL A 429 6.28 -0.73 -22.10
C VAL A 429 5.19 -1.43 -21.30
N SER A 430 5.51 -1.98 -20.12
CA SER A 430 4.52 -2.66 -19.27
C SER A 430 3.46 -1.72 -18.72
N LEU A 431 3.86 -0.51 -18.32
CA LEU A 431 2.95 0.50 -17.78
C LEU A 431 2.01 1.05 -18.87
N ALA A 432 2.53 1.33 -20.08
CA ALA A 432 1.72 1.76 -21.22
C ALA A 432 0.72 0.66 -21.64
N ALA A 433 1.17 -0.59 -21.74
CA ALA A 433 0.30 -1.72 -22.04
C ALA A 433 -0.82 -1.84 -21.01
N THR A 434 -0.49 -1.70 -19.70
CA THR A 434 -1.48 -1.75 -18.62
C THR A 434 -2.47 -0.60 -18.73
N ALA A 435 -2.02 0.62 -19.00
CA ALA A 435 -2.89 1.78 -19.16
C ALA A 435 -3.89 1.55 -20.31
N VAL A 436 -3.42 1.05 -21.45
CA VAL A 436 -4.29 0.71 -22.60
C VAL A 436 -5.32 -0.37 -22.24
N LEU A 437 -4.90 -1.43 -21.54
CA LEU A 437 -5.80 -2.50 -21.09
C LEU A 437 -6.88 -1.98 -20.12
N ILE A 438 -6.51 -1.14 -19.16
CA ILE A 438 -7.47 -0.58 -18.19
C ILE A 438 -8.40 0.43 -18.85
N ILE A 439 -7.93 1.28 -19.77
CA ILE A 439 -8.78 2.17 -20.55
C ILE A 439 -9.79 1.34 -21.36
N SER A 440 -9.34 0.28 -22.04
CA SER A 440 -10.20 -0.61 -22.79
C SER A 440 -11.27 -1.27 -21.89
N ALA A 441 -10.88 -1.73 -20.69
CA ALA A 441 -11.80 -2.28 -19.72
C ALA A 441 -12.85 -1.24 -19.26
N LEU A 442 -12.43 0.01 -19.03
CA LEU A 442 -13.34 1.09 -18.66
C LEU A 442 -14.38 1.36 -19.77
N LEU A 443 -13.94 1.38 -21.04
CA LEU A 443 -14.81 1.57 -22.20
C LEU A 443 -15.79 0.39 -22.41
N ILE A 444 -15.39 -0.82 -22.09
CA ILE A 444 -16.22 -2.03 -22.17
C ILE A 444 -17.19 -2.13 -20.98
N CYS A 445 -16.68 -1.95 -19.77
CA CYS A 445 -17.48 -2.09 -18.54
C CYS A 445 -18.51 -0.97 -18.40
N ARG A 446 -18.19 0.26 -18.81
CA ARG A 446 -19.05 1.47 -18.73
C ARG A 446 -19.89 1.52 -17.46
N PRO A 447 -19.28 1.46 -16.25
CA PRO A 447 -20.02 1.27 -14.99
C PRO A 447 -21.05 2.36 -14.75
N ALA A 448 -20.76 3.59 -15.13
CA ALA A 448 -21.67 4.70 -15.04
C ALA A 448 -22.93 4.55 -15.92
N HIS A 449 -22.78 4.05 -17.14
CA HIS A 449 -23.90 3.80 -18.06
C HIS A 449 -24.77 2.64 -17.60
N ARG A 450 -24.16 1.54 -17.16
CA ARG A 450 -24.89 0.36 -16.66
C ARG A 450 -25.73 0.68 -15.42
N TYR A 451 -25.23 1.56 -14.57
CA TYR A 451 -26.01 2.03 -13.42
C TYR A 451 -27.22 2.86 -13.85
N ALA A 452 -27.01 3.84 -14.74
CA ALA A 452 -28.08 4.71 -15.24
C ALA A 452 -29.19 3.91 -15.92
N ALA A 453 -28.85 2.88 -16.71
CA ALA A 453 -29.83 1.99 -17.34
C ALA A 453 -30.66 1.21 -16.30
N ARG A 454 -30.01 0.58 -15.30
CA ARG A 454 -30.71 -0.16 -14.23
C ARG A 454 -31.61 0.75 -13.38
N SER A 455 -31.16 1.97 -13.10
CA SER A 455 -31.96 2.94 -12.34
C SER A 455 -33.19 3.39 -13.11
N ALA A 456 -33.10 3.57 -14.44
CA ALA A 456 -34.23 3.91 -15.29
C ALA A 456 -35.22 2.75 -15.38
N GLU A 457 -34.77 1.51 -15.48
CA GLU A 457 -35.63 0.30 -15.47
C GLU A 457 -36.42 0.16 -14.15
N GLN A 458 -35.76 0.45 -13.00
CA GLN A 458 -36.40 0.39 -11.68
C GLN A 458 -37.43 1.51 -11.45
N THR A 459 -37.29 2.64 -12.15
CA THR A 459 -38.25 3.76 -12.04
C THR A 459 -39.44 3.56 -13.00
N ALA A 460 -39.27 2.75 -14.03
CA ALA A 460 -40.29 2.45 -15.00
C ALA A 460 -41.14 1.21 -14.64
N ALA A 461 -40.71 0.39 -13.68
CA ALA A 461 -41.41 -0.75 -13.11
C ALA A 461 -42.11 -0.37 -11.79
#